data_0b66ad7ec23ba24ecc5947f60e3e701c
#
_entry.id   0b66ad7ec23ba24ecc5947f60e3e701c
#
_cell.length_a   1.000
_cell.length_b   1.000
_cell.length_c   1.000
_cell.angle_alpha   90.00
_cell.angle_beta   90.00
_cell.angle_gamma   90.00
#
_symmetry.space_group_name_H-M   'P 1'
#
loop_
_entity.id
_entity.type
_entity.pdbx_description
1 polymer ?
#
loop_
_entity_poly.entity_id
_entity_poly.type
_entity_poly.pdbx_seq_one_letter_code
_entity_poly.pdbx_strand_id
1 'polypeptide(L)'
;MAAADSEKIIGVASGKGGVGKSTTSVNLALALAHEGKKVALVDADIYGPSIPTMLGYEGQPLFSNDGQTFNPFETYNIKSISIGSLISRDTPIIWRGVKISGALEQLMTQTNWGEIDIMVIDMPPGTGDIQITLSQRVNMDGVVIVSTPQDIALIDAIKGVNMFKKTGTPILGIIENMSYFICPCCGARSDIFGHEGARQTAKKMGETFLGEIPLDMTIRQNADTGTPIIVSTPDSPHSQAYLDIAQKIIQRIG
;
A
#
# COMPACT_ATOMS: atom_id res chain seq x y z
N MET A 1 2.85 9.10 18.36
CA MET A 1 3.79 10.01 17.69
C MET A 1 3.10 10.55 16.47
N ALA A 2 3.03 11.87 16.34
CA ALA A 2 2.52 12.47 15.12
C ALA A 2 3.63 12.35 14.07
N ALA A 3 3.38 11.67 12.95
CA ALA A 3 4.11 11.93 11.74
C ALA A 3 3.85 13.42 11.42
N ALA A 4 4.89 14.16 11.06
CA ALA A 4 4.80 15.60 10.91
C ALA A 4 3.61 15.98 10.02
N ASP A 5 2.68 16.70 10.59
CA ASP A 5 1.54 17.35 9.93
C ASP A 5 0.62 16.49 9.03
N SER A 6 0.63 15.16 9.15
CA SER A 6 -0.34 14.33 8.44
C SER A 6 -1.63 14.23 9.25
N GLU A 7 -2.75 14.57 8.64
CA GLU A 7 -4.05 14.50 9.30
C GLU A 7 -4.48 13.04 9.52
N LYS A 8 -4.22 12.15 8.54
CA LYS A 8 -4.62 10.74 8.59
C LYS A 8 -3.51 9.80 8.15
N ILE A 9 -3.33 8.69 8.85
CA ILE A 9 -2.34 7.64 8.51
C ILE A 9 -3.07 6.32 8.25
N ILE A 10 -2.90 5.76 7.07
CA ILE A 10 -3.48 4.47 6.69
C ILE A 10 -2.40 3.46 6.29
N GLY A 11 -2.49 2.25 6.82
CA GLY A 11 -1.64 1.14 6.42
C GLY A 11 -2.26 0.33 5.27
N VAL A 12 -1.45 -0.14 4.33
CA VAL A 12 -1.83 -1.17 3.36
C VAL A 12 -1.06 -2.43 3.68
N ALA A 13 -1.76 -3.47 4.06
CA ALA A 13 -1.18 -4.70 4.56
C ALA A 13 -1.68 -5.93 3.80
N SER A 14 -0.93 -7.01 3.89
CA SER A 14 -1.33 -8.31 3.36
C SER A 14 -0.86 -9.43 4.27
N GLY A 15 -1.61 -10.52 4.34
CA GLY A 15 -1.25 -11.69 5.14
C GLY A 15 -0.08 -12.50 4.56
N LYS A 16 0.24 -12.31 3.26
CA LYS A 16 1.37 -12.95 2.58
C LYS A 16 1.91 -12.06 1.46
N GLY A 17 3.11 -12.38 0.95
CA GLY A 17 3.69 -11.74 -0.24
C GLY A 17 2.99 -12.19 -1.55
N GLY A 18 3.17 -11.40 -2.62
CA GLY A 18 2.71 -11.74 -3.97
C GLY A 18 1.22 -11.49 -4.25
N VAL A 19 0.47 -10.86 -3.34
CA VAL A 19 -0.95 -10.51 -3.57
C VAL A 19 -1.16 -9.15 -4.26
N GLY A 20 -0.08 -8.46 -4.61
CA GLY A 20 -0.14 -7.13 -5.24
C GLY A 20 -0.33 -5.98 -4.25
N LYS A 21 0.11 -6.14 -2.99
CA LYS A 21 0.04 -5.12 -1.94
C LYS A 21 0.62 -3.78 -2.39
N SER A 22 1.89 -3.75 -2.81
CA SER A 22 2.60 -2.51 -3.17
C SER A 22 2.02 -1.86 -4.43
N THR A 23 1.60 -2.66 -5.43
CA THR A 23 0.86 -2.13 -6.59
C THR A 23 -0.45 -1.47 -6.16
N THR A 24 -1.14 -2.07 -5.20
CA THR A 24 -2.37 -1.49 -4.62
C THR A 24 -2.04 -0.23 -3.83
N SER A 25 -0.97 -0.21 -3.03
CA SER A 25 -0.55 0.95 -2.25
C SER A 25 -0.25 2.16 -3.14
N VAL A 26 0.52 1.96 -4.22
CA VAL A 26 0.86 3.02 -5.18
C VAL A 26 -0.39 3.56 -5.85
N ASN A 27 -1.22 2.70 -6.45
CA ASN A 27 -2.41 3.15 -7.16
C ASN A 27 -3.46 3.75 -6.21
N LEU A 28 -3.57 3.26 -4.98
CA LEU A 28 -4.43 3.87 -3.96
C LEU A 28 -3.95 5.27 -3.57
N ALA A 29 -2.64 5.46 -3.35
CA ALA A 29 -2.08 6.78 -3.06
C ALA A 29 -2.35 7.78 -4.20
N LEU A 30 -2.17 7.35 -5.45
CA LEU A 30 -2.46 8.16 -6.63
C LEU A 30 -3.97 8.42 -6.79
N ALA A 31 -4.83 7.45 -6.48
CA ALA A 31 -6.28 7.64 -6.50
C ALA A 31 -6.74 8.63 -5.43
N LEU A 32 -6.17 8.59 -4.23
CA LEU A 32 -6.42 9.57 -3.18
C LEU A 32 -5.97 10.98 -3.60
N ALA A 33 -4.82 11.10 -4.28
CA ALA A 33 -4.34 12.37 -4.82
C ALA A 33 -5.25 12.89 -5.95
N HIS A 34 -5.78 11.99 -6.79
CA HIS A 34 -6.76 12.33 -7.82
C HIS A 34 -8.07 12.90 -7.20
N GLU A 35 -8.46 12.42 -6.03
CA GLU A 35 -9.59 12.94 -5.24
C GLU A 35 -9.26 14.26 -4.49
N GLY A 36 -8.13 14.90 -4.85
CA GLY A 36 -7.74 16.22 -4.33
C GLY A 36 -7.04 16.21 -2.98
N LYS A 37 -6.59 15.05 -2.47
CA LYS A 37 -5.84 14.95 -1.22
C LYS A 37 -4.34 15.17 -1.45
N LYS A 38 -3.66 15.81 -0.50
CA LYS A 38 -2.20 15.87 -0.44
C LYS A 38 -1.70 14.56 0.17
N VAL A 39 -1.04 13.72 -0.63
CA VAL A 39 -0.72 12.34 -0.24
C VAL A 39 0.78 12.12 -0.09
N ALA A 40 1.16 11.49 1.03
CA ALA A 40 2.47 10.87 1.23
C ALA A 40 2.36 9.34 1.10
N LEU A 41 3.37 8.72 0.50
CA LEU A 41 3.49 7.26 0.38
C LEU A 41 4.82 6.81 0.97
N VAL A 42 4.76 5.97 2.00
CA VAL A 42 5.94 5.39 2.66
C VAL A 42 6.04 3.92 2.32
N ASP A 43 7.13 3.51 1.67
CA ASP A 43 7.47 2.11 1.44
C ASP A 43 8.19 1.55 2.67
N ALA A 44 7.50 0.73 3.43
CA ALA A 44 8.01 0.09 4.63
C ALA A 44 8.42 -1.38 4.38
N ASP A 45 8.33 -1.88 3.13
CA ASP A 45 8.71 -3.25 2.79
C ASP A 45 10.23 -3.39 2.60
N ILE A 46 10.91 -3.76 3.67
CA ILE A 46 12.36 -3.86 3.70
C ILE A 46 12.90 -5.04 2.89
N TYR A 47 12.08 -6.07 2.69
CA TYR A 47 12.50 -7.28 1.99
C TYR A 47 12.35 -7.19 0.46
N GLY A 48 11.47 -6.31 0.00
CA GLY A 48 11.22 -6.11 -1.42
C GLY A 48 10.71 -4.71 -1.71
N PRO A 49 11.52 -3.66 -1.41
CA PRO A 49 11.10 -2.29 -1.67
C PRO A 49 10.87 -2.11 -3.16
N SER A 50 9.62 -1.89 -3.56
CA SER A 50 9.22 -1.86 -4.97
C SER A 50 8.64 -0.51 -5.42
N ILE A 51 8.28 0.35 -4.48
CA ILE A 51 7.70 1.67 -4.79
C ILE A 51 8.63 2.55 -5.64
N PRO A 52 9.96 2.59 -5.42
CA PRO A 52 10.86 3.36 -6.27
C PRO A 52 10.79 2.96 -7.75
N THR A 53 10.71 1.66 -8.05
CA THR A 53 10.54 1.15 -9.42
C THR A 53 9.18 1.54 -9.97
N MET A 54 8.10 1.34 -9.20
CA MET A 54 6.72 1.64 -9.63
C MET A 54 6.46 3.13 -9.86
N LEU A 55 7.23 4.02 -9.25
CA LEU A 55 7.14 5.47 -9.41
C LEU A 55 8.26 6.06 -10.28
N GLY A 56 9.15 5.24 -10.83
CA GLY A 56 10.17 5.64 -11.79
C GLY A 56 11.37 6.39 -11.21
N TYR A 57 11.63 6.30 -9.90
CA TYR A 57 12.82 6.92 -9.27
C TYR A 57 13.81 5.90 -8.69
N GLU A 58 13.76 4.66 -9.13
CA GLU A 58 14.68 3.60 -8.69
C GLU A 58 16.15 4.00 -8.92
N GLY A 59 16.98 3.74 -7.90
CA GLY A 59 18.42 4.06 -7.95
C GLY A 59 18.77 5.52 -7.70
N GLN A 60 17.79 6.41 -7.53
CA GLN A 60 18.07 7.79 -7.15
C GLN A 60 18.44 7.86 -5.66
N PRO A 61 19.49 8.63 -5.31
CA PRO A 61 19.90 8.79 -3.91
C PRO A 61 18.87 9.62 -3.15
N LEU A 62 18.70 9.31 -1.88
CA LEU A 62 17.89 10.13 -1.00
C LEU A 62 18.64 11.44 -0.70
N PHE A 63 18.01 12.57 -0.95
CA PHE A 63 18.60 13.88 -0.73
C PHE A 63 18.29 14.40 0.67
N SER A 64 19.29 15.05 1.28
CA SER A 64 19.15 15.83 2.50
C SER A 64 19.82 17.18 2.27
N ASN A 65 19.12 18.27 2.56
CA ASN A 65 19.68 19.62 2.43
C ASN A 65 20.52 20.03 3.63
N ASP A 66 20.25 19.47 4.79
CA ASP A 66 20.84 19.84 6.09
C ASP A 66 21.60 18.69 6.76
N GLY A 67 21.60 17.50 6.14
CA GLY A 67 22.15 16.27 6.70
C GLY A 67 21.34 15.69 7.87
N GLN A 68 20.18 16.27 8.20
CA GLN A 68 19.32 15.84 9.30
C GLN A 68 17.93 15.42 8.83
N THR A 69 17.44 16.03 7.74
CA THR A 69 16.12 15.75 7.19
C THR A 69 16.21 15.20 5.78
N PHE A 70 15.25 14.36 5.39
CA PHE A 70 15.15 13.79 4.06
C PHE A 70 14.18 14.60 3.21
N ASN A 71 14.48 14.71 1.91
CA ASN A 71 13.55 15.24 0.95
C ASN A 71 12.82 14.06 0.27
N PRO A 72 11.48 14.03 0.29
CA PRO A 72 10.74 12.97 -0.40
C PRO A 72 10.89 13.11 -1.92
N PHE A 73 10.73 12.02 -2.64
CA PHE A 73 10.58 12.06 -4.09
C PHE A 73 9.16 12.53 -4.43
N GLU A 74 9.08 13.56 -5.28
CA GLU A 74 7.80 14.10 -5.75
C GLU A 74 7.53 13.62 -7.17
N THR A 75 6.48 12.82 -7.33
CA THR A 75 6.10 12.22 -8.60
C THR A 75 4.59 12.07 -8.68
N TYR A 76 3.99 12.34 -9.83
CA TYR A 76 2.55 12.21 -10.05
C TYR A 76 1.67 12.85 -8.96
N ASN A 77 2.08 14.02 -8.47
CA ASN A 77 1.39 14.78 -7.43
C ASN A 77 1.27 14.07 -6.06
N ILE A 78 2.14 13.11 -5.78
CA ILE A 78 2.34 12.52 -4.46
C ILE A 78 3.80 12.67 -4.00
N LYS A 79 4.01 12.66 -2.69
CA LYS A 79 5.34 12.59 -2.08
C LYS A 79 5.62 11.18 -1.63
N SER A 80 6.78 10.62 -1.97
CA SER A 80 7.10 9.24 -1.59
C SER A 80 8.51 9.10 -1.06
N ILE A 81 8.69 8.12 -0.17
CA ILE A 81 9.99 7.70 0.32
C ILE A 81 9.98 6.18 0.52
N SER A 82 11.12 5.54 0.30
CA SER A 82 11.26 4.10 0.52
C SER A 82 12.37 3.80 1.52
N ILE A 83 12.14 2.83 2.38
CA ILE A 83 13.18 2.27 3.24
C ILE A 83 14.34 1.71 2.41
N GLY A 84 14.06 1.25 1.19
CA GLY A 84 15.07 0.82 0.23
C GLY A 84 16.06 1.92 -0.17
N SER A 85 15.69 3.19 -0.05
CA SER A 85 16.57 4.32 -0.33
C SER A 85 17.59 4.58 0.78
N LEU A 86 17.39 4.04 1.97
CA LEU A 86 18.35 4.07 3.09
C LEU A 86 19.35 2.90 3.06
N ILE A 87 19.07 1.89 2.25
CA ILE A 87 19.84 0.65 2.24
C ILE A 87 20.73 0.62 1.01
N SER A 88 22.04 0.55 1.22
CA SER A 88 22.97 0.27 0.10
C SER A 88 22.70 -1.14 -0.45
N ARG A 89 22.51 -1.27 -1.76
CA ARG A 89 22.26 -2.56 -2.44
C ARG A 89 23.34 -3.62 -2.19
N ASP A 90 24.55 -3.20 -1.85
CA ASP A 90 25.73 -4.07 -1.73
C ASP A 90 25.98 -4.57 -0.31
N THR A 91 25.17 -4.18 0.65
CA THR A 91 25.38 -4.58 2.04
C THR A 91 24.28 -5.55 2.49
N PRO A 92 24.59 -6.83 2.74
CA PRO A 92 23.62 -7.74 3.35
C PRO A 92 23.32 -7.24 4.77
N ILE A 93 22.21 -6.56 4.95
CA ILE A 93 21.84 -6.00 6.24
C ILE A 93 20.95 -7.00 6.96
N ILE A 94 21.47 -7.59 8.03
CA ILE A 94 20.68 -8.35 8.98
C ILE A 94 19.95 -7.35 9.87
N TRP A 95 18.79 -6.89 9.41
CA TRP A 95 17.92 -6.03 10.19
C TRP A 95 17.15 -6.86 11.22
N ARG A 96 17.38 -6.60 12.50
CA ARG A 96 16.49 -7.08 13.55
C ARG A 96 15.32 -6.10 13.68
N GLY A 97 14.11 -6.58 13.99
CA GLY A 97 12.87 -5.80 13.98
C GLY A 97 12.94 -4.42 14.63
N VAL A 98 13.70 -4.28 15.74
CA VAL A 98 13.91 -3.00 16.44
C VAL A 98 14.64 -1.96 15.60
N LYS A 99 15.60 -2.37 14.76
CA LYS A 99 16.32 -1.44 13.85
C LYS A 99 15.45 -1.00 12.68
N ILE A 100 14.61 -1.90 12.18
CA ILE A 100 13.64 -1.62 11.09
C ILE A 100 12.66 -0.55 11.53
N SER A 101 12.06 -0.74 12.70
CA SER A 101 11.07 0.22 13.21
C SER A 101 11.67 1.59 13.50
N GLY A 102 12.94 1.65 13.94
CA GLY A 102 13.66 2.91 14.10
C GLY A 102 13.93 3.63 12.77
N ALA A 103 14.34 2.90 11.74
CA ALA A 103 14.55 3.46 10.41
C ALA A 103 13.25 3.98 9.78
N LEU A 104 12.16 3.24 9.91
CA LEU A 104 10.84 3.68 9.44
C LEU A 104 10.34 4.91 10.21
N GLU A 105 10.56 4.94 11.52
CA GLU A 105 10.26 6.09 12.35
C GLU A 105 11.03 7.33 11.87
N GLN A 106 12.33 7.20 11.55
CA GLN A 106 13.12 8.27 10.95
C GLN A 106 12.56 8.73 9.60
N LEU A 107 12.23 7.80 8.69
CA LEU A 107 11.63 8.14 7.40
C LEU A 107 10.30 8.90 7.56
N MET A 108 9.49 8.54 8.54
CA MET A 108 8.20 9.19 8.75
C MET A 108 8.35 10.57 9.42
N THR A 109 9.30 10.72 10.35
CA THR A 109 9.40 11.92 11.21
C THR A 109 10.47 12.91 10.73
N GLN A 110 11.50 12.44 10.01
CA GLN A 110 12.62 13.27 9.53
C GLN A 110 12.52 13.58 8.02
N THR A 111 11.41 13.25 7.38
CA THR A 111 11.16 13.65 5.98
C THR A 111 10.39 14.95 5.94
N ASN A 112 10.81 15.87 5.05
CA ASN A 112 10.16 17.16 4.82
C ASN A 112 8.86 16.98 4.01
N TRP A 113 7.83 16.42 4.64
CA TRP A 113 6.55 16.16 3.99
C TRP A 113 5.79 17.44 3.60
N GLY A 114 5.96 18.54 4.38
CA GLY A 114 5.09 19.71 4.29
C GLY A 114 3.65 19.36 4.67
N GLU A 115 2.69 20.05 4.09
CA GLU A 115 1.27 19.75 4.32
C GLU A 115 0.85 18.46 3.64
N ILE A 116 0.31 17.52 4.40
CA ILE A 116 -0.19 16.21 3.96
C ILE A 116 -1.55 15.96 4.60
N ASP A 117 -2.54 15.58 3.79
CA ASP A 117 -3.86 15.18 4.28
C ASP A 117 -3.87 13.70 4.67
N ILE A 118 -3.21 12.85 3.88
CA ILE A 118 -3.20 11.39 4.07
C ILE A 118 -1.79 10.84 3.83
N MET A 119 -1.30 10.03 4.79
CA MET A 119 -0.11 9.22 4.62
C MET A 119 -0.51 7.76 4.40
N VAL A 120 -0.08 7.16 3.30
CA VAL A 120 -0.24 5.74 2.98
C VAL A 120 1.05 5.03 3.32
N ILE A 121 0.99 3.96 4.10
CA ILE A 121 2.15 3.12 4.46
C ILE A 121 2.00 1.77 3.77
N ASP A 122 2.88 1.46 2.82
CA ASP A 122 3.01 0.12 2.24
C ASP A 122 3.74 -0.78 3.24
N MET A 123 3.00 -1.59 3.98
CA MET A 123 3.52 -2.39 5.09
C MET A 123 4.29 -3.63 4.59
N PRO A 124 5.25 -4.15 5.36
CA PRO A 124 5.86 -5.45 5.05
C PRO A 124 4.79 -6.55 4.92
N PRO A 125 4.99 -7.58 4.09
CA PRO A 125 4.03 -8.67 3.97
C PRO A 125 4.04 -9.60 5.19
N GLY A 126 2.93 -10.31 5.40
CA GLY A 126 2.79 -11.31 6.47
C GLY A 126 2.12 -10.77 7.73
N THR A 127 2.24 -11.50 8.83
CA THR A 127 1.66 -11.18 10.15
C THR A 127 2.71 -11.29 11.26
N GLY A 128 3.97 -11.00 10.92
CA GLY A 128 5.11 -11.14 11.81
C GLY A 128 5.39 -9.92 12.69
N ASP A 129 6.46 -10.03 13.46
CA ASP A 129 6.87 -9.04 14.47
C ASP A 129 7.02 -7.61 13.92
N ILE A 130 7.42 -7.46 12.65
CA ILE A 130 7.62 -6.13 12.05
C ILE A 130 6.27 -5.43 11.89
N GLN A 131 5.25 -6.11 11.37
CA GLN A 131 3.91 -5.54 11.25
C GLN A 131 3.30 -5.20 12.62
N ILE A 132 3.47 -6.11 13.59
CA ILE A 132 2.99 -5.88 14.96
C ILE A 132 3.68 -4.64 15.56
N THR A 133 5.01 -4.56 15.42
CA THR A 133 5.79 -3.42 15.95
C THR A 133 5.37 -2.11 15.29
N LEU A 134 5.18 -2.10 13.97
CA LEU A 134 4.71 -0.91 13.26
C LEU A 134 3.31 -0.49 13.72
N SER A 135 2.37 -1.43 13.83
CA SER A 135 1.00 -1.13 14.28
C SER A 135 0.93 -0.62 15.72
N GLN A 136 1.91 -0.96 16.55
CA GLN A 136 2.01 -0.45 17.93
C GLN A 136 2.71 0.90 18.05
N ARG A 137 3.64 1.21 17.13
CA ARG A 137 4.42 2.46 17.14
C ARG A 137 3.78 3.59 16.35
N VAL A 138 3.13 3.25 15.24
CA VAL A 138 2.46 4.20 14.39
C VAL A 138 0.97 4.21 14.75
N ASN A 139 0.47 5.36 15.15
CA ASN A 139 -0.96 5.52 15.43
C ASN A 139 -1.71 5.66 14.09
N MET A 140 -2.02 4.51 13.47
CA MET A 140 -2.75 4.48 12.21
C MET A 140 -4.25 4.69 12.44
N ASP A 141 -4.88 5.56 11.64
CA ASP A 141 -6.34 5.74 11.61
C ASP A 141 -7.05 4.50 11.06
N GLY A 142 -6.32 3.65 10.34
CA GLY A 142 -6.80 2.34 9.97
C GLY A 142 -5.90 1.61 8.99
N VAL A 143 -6.27 0.37 8.70
CA VAL A 143 -5.54 -0.49 7.77
C VAL A 143 -6.46 -1.09 6.71
N VAL A 144 -5.97 -1.12 5.48
CA VAL A 144 -6.57 -1.81 4.34
C VAL A 144 -5.87 -3.16 4.17
N ILE A 145 -6.63 -4.24 4.08
CA ILE A 145 -6.09 -5.59 3.87
C ILE A 145 -6.24 -5.97 2.41
N VAL A 146 -5.13 -6.28 1.74
CA VAL A 146 -5.11 -6.76 0.36
C VAL A 146 -4.98 -8.28 0.33
N SER A 147 -5.88 -8.94 -0.39
CA SER A 147 -5.87 -10.38 -0.61
C SER A 147 -6.21 -10.71 -2.06
N THR A 148 -6.07 -11.97 -2.44
CA THR A 148 -6.58 -12.53 -3.70
C THR A 148 -7.71 -13.51 -3.39
N PRO A 149 -8.55 -13.93 -4.38
CA PRO A 149 -9.64 -14.88 -4.13
C PRO A 149 -9.21 -16.28 -3.66
N GLN A 150 -7.93 -16.61 -3.77
CA GLN A 150 -7.40 -17.93 -3.42
C GLN A 150 -7.56 -18.26 -1.93
N ASP A 151 -8.02 -19.44 -1.57
CA ASP A 151 -8.25 -19.86 -0.18
C ASP A 151 -7.05 -19.65 0.74
N ILE A 152 -5.84 -19.98 0.27
CA ILE A 152 -4.61 -19.79 1.05
C ILE A 152 -4.38 -18.30 1.36
N ALA A 153 -4.62 -17.40 0.40
CA ALA A 153 -4.49 -15.97 0.62
C ALA A 153 -5.54 -15.44 1.61
N LEU A 154 -6.76 -15.98 1.55
CA LEU A 154 -7.84 -15.60 2.45
C LEU A 154 -7.57 -16.04 3.90
N ILE A 155 -7.01 -17.23 4.10
CA ILE A 155 -6.57 -17.68 5.44
C ILE A 155 -5.57 -16.69 6.04
N ASP A 156 -4.60 -16.24 5.25
CA ASP A 156 -3.59 -15.28 5.71
C ASP A 156 -4.16 -13.86 5.89
N ALA A 157 -5.12 -13.45 5.06
CA ALA A 157 -5.86 -12.21 5.26
C ALA A 157 -6.64 -12.21 6.59
N ILE A 158 -7.30 -13.31 6.93
CA ILE A 158 -7.97 -13.50 8.23
C ILE A 158 -7.00 -13.34 9.39
N LYS A 159 -5.80 -13.93 9.30
CA LYS A 159 -4.76 -13.76 10.31
C LYS A 159 -4.34 -12.29 10.45
N GLY A 160 -4.17 -11.60 9.31
CA GLY A 160 -3.86 -10.17 9.27
C GLY A 160 -4.92 -9.32 9.98
N VAL A 161 -6.20 -9.49 9.62
CA VAL A 161 -7.32 -8.81 10.27
C VAL A 161 -7.31 -9.04 11.79
N ASN A 162 -7.15 -10.30 12.22
CA ASN A 162 -7.12 -10.64 13.65
C ASN A 162 -5.92 -10.05 14.38
N MET A 163 -4.77 -9.95 13.71
CA MET A 163 -3.57 -9.31 14.25
C MET A 163 -3.84 -7.81 14.50
N PHE A 164 -4.35 -7.07 13.51
CA PHE A 164 -4.64 -5.65 13.66
C PHE A 164 -5.73 -5.37 14.70
N LYS A 165 -6.75 -6.22 14.78
CA LYS A 165 -7.74 -6.15 15.88
C LYS A 165 -7.09 -6.30 17.27
N LYS A 166 -6.12 -7.22 17.42
CA LYS A 166 -5.38 -7.41 18.68
C LYS A 166 -4.46 -6.24 19.03
N THR A 167 -3.92 -5.55 18.04
CA THR A 167 -3.09 -4.34 18.25
C THR A 167 -3.91 -3.07 18.39
N GLY A 168 -5.24 -3.15 18.27
CA GLY A 168 -6.14 -2.00 18.40
C GLY A 168 -6.19 -1.11 17.16
N THR A 169 -5.63 -1.55 16.03
CA THR A 169 -5.66 -0.79 14.78
C THR A 169 -6.98 -1.04 14.05
N PRO A 170 -7.75 0.01 13.70
CA PRO A 170 -9.02 -0.14 12.99
C PRO A 170 -8.84 -0.78 11.60
N ILE A 171 -9.81 -1.59 11.16
CA ILE A 171 -9.83 -2.16 9.81
C ILE A 171 -10.72 -1.28 8.92
N LEU A 172 -10.13 -0.62 7.91
CA LEU A 172 -10.88 0.15 6.93
C LEU A 172 -11.64 -0.76 5.96
N GLY A 173 -11.07 -1.92 5.66
CA GLY A 173 -11.73 -2.95 4.88
C GLY A 173 -10.76 -3.84 4.13
N ILE A 174 -11.33 -4.70 3.29
CA ILE A 174 -10.61 -5.71 2.50
C ILE A 174 -10.77 -5.39 1.02
N ILE A 175 -9.65 -5.43 0.28
CA ILE A 175 -9.59 -5.34 -1.17
C ILE A 175 -9.30 -6.74 -1.72
N GLU A 176 -10.06 -7.16 -2.73
CA GLU A 176 -9.77 -8.37 -3.51
C GLU A 176 -9.01 -7.99 -4.77
N ASN A 177 -7.70 -8.20 -4.77
CA ASN A 177 -6.85 -8.00 -5.94
C ASN A 177 -6.79 -9.28 -6.79
N MET A 178 -6.54 -9.14 -8.09
CA MET A 178 -6.55 -10.25 -9.06
C MET A 178 -7.89 -11.03 -9.01
N SER A 179 -8.99 -10.29 -8.80
CA SER A 179 -10.32 -10.85 -8.56
C SER A 179 -10.86 -11.58 -9.78
N TYR A 180 -10.69 -10.99 -10.95
CA TYR A 180 -11.16 -11.54 -12.20
C TYR A 180 -10.27 -11.11 -13.37
N PHE A 181 -10.39 -11.80 -14.49
CA PHE A 181 -9.74 -11.48 -15.75
C PHE A 181 -10.79 -11.23 -16.82
N ILE A 182 -10.59 -10.19 -17.63
CA ILE A 182 -11.39 -9.93 -18.83
C ILE A 182 -10.56 -10.27 -20.05
N CYS A 183 -11.04 -11.21 -20.85
CA CYS A 183 -10.37 -11.60 -22.09
C CYS A 183 -10.31 -10.42 -23.06
N PRO A 184 -9.13 -9.96 -23.50
CA PRO A 184 -9.01 -8.81 -24.40
C PRO A 184 -9.54 -9.10 -25.81
N CYS A 185 -9.71 -10.40 -26.19
CA CYS A 185 -10.18 -10.79 -27.50
C CYS A 185 -11.72 -10.83 -27.60
N CYS A 186 -12.41 -11.28 -26.55
CA CYS A 186 -13.86 -11.51 -26.61
C CYS A 186 -14.64 -10.86 -25.45
N GLY A 187 -13.98 -10.18 -24.53
CA GLY A 187 -14.62 -9.54 -23.38
C GLY A 187 -15.17 -10.50 -22.31
N ALA A 188 -14.96 -11.81 -22.44
CA ALA A 188 -15.45 -12.77 -21.46
C ALA A 188 -14.74 -12.61 -20.12
N ARG A 189 -15.49 -12.55 -19.02
CA ARG A 189 -14.98 -12.58 -17.66
C ARG A 189 -14.65 -14.02 -17.25
N SER A 190 -13.50 -14.18 -16.61
CA SER A 190 -13.04 -15.44 -16.02
C SER A 190 -12.52 -15.20 -14.60
N ASP A 191 -13.01 -15.97 -13.65
CA ASP A 191 -12.60 -15.90 -12.24
C ASP A 191 -11.45 -16.91 -12.01
N ILE A 192 -10.25 -16.58 -12.51
CA ILE A 192 -9.09 -17.49 -12.60
C ILE A 192 -8.68 -18.04 -11.23
N PHE A 193 -8.74 -17.24 -10.19
CA PHE A 193 -8.31 -17.58 -8.83
C PHE A 193 -9.45 -17.87 -7.87
N GLY A 194 -10.69 -17.92 -8.36
CA GLY A 194 -11.90 -18.09 -7.55
C GLY A 194 -12.82 -16.88 -7.65
N HIS A 195 -13.99 -16.96 -7.05
CA HIS A 195 -15.04 -15.95 -7.14
C HIS A 195 -15.42 -15.42 -5.76
N GLU A 196 -15.34 -14.09 -5.57
CA GLU A 196 -15.80 -13.37 -4.37
C GLU A 196 -15.21 -13.85 -3.03
N GLY A 197 -14.04 -14.49 -3.02
CA GLY A 197 -13.49 -15.07 -1.80
C GLY A 197 -13.24 -14.04 -0.70
N ALA A 198 -12.65 -12.86 -1.05
CA ALA A 198 -12.38 -11.81 -0.08
C ALA A 198 -13.67 -11.08 0.32
N ARG A 199 -14.65 -10.93 -0.57
CA ARG A 199 -15.98 -10.38 -0.26
C ARG A 199 -16.70 -11.24 0.78
N GLN A 200 -16.73 -12.56 0.58
CA GLN A 200 -17.34 -13.49 1.53
C GLN A 200 -16.59 -13.52 2.87
N THR A 201 -15.26 -13.44 2.82
CA THR A 201 -14.42 -13.37 4.02
C THR A 201 -14.69 -12.09 4.80
N ALA A 202 -14.74 -10.93 4.15
CA ALA A 202 -15.10 -9.67 4.76
C ALA A 202 -16.45 -9.77 5.48
N LYS A 203 -17.47 -10.29 4.79
CA LYS A 203 -18.80 -10.50 5.37
C LYS A 203 -18.78 -11.40 6.61
N LYS A 204 -18.05 -12.53 6.56
CA LYS A 204 -17.92 -13.46 7.70
C LYS A 204 -17.24 -12.83 8.90
N MET A 205 -16.30 -11.91 8.68
CA MET A 205 -15.55 -11.23 9.74
C MET A 205 -16.22 -9.96 10.24
N GLY A 206 -17.33 -9.53 9.63
CA GLY A 206 -17.99 -8.25 9.93
C GLY A 206 -17.21 -7.04 9.44
N GLU A 207 -16.34 -7.22 8.43
CA GLU A 207 -15.51 -6.17 7.85
C GLU A 207 -16.11 -5.64 6.55
N THR A 208 -15.69 -4.42 6.17
CA THR A 208 -16.10 -3.81 4.91
C THR A 208 -15.35 -4.44 3.73
N PHE A 209 -16.06 -4.74 2.66
CA PHE A 209 -15.47 -5.04 1.35
C PHE A 209 -15.32 -3.73 0.56
N LEU A 210 -14.07 -3.31 0.33
CA LEU A 210 -13.79 -2.02 -0.34
C LEU A 210 -13.97 -2.11 -1.85
N GLY A 211 -13.56 -3.22 -2.46
CA GLY A 211 -13.67 -3.39 -3.90
C GLY A 211 -12.85 -4.56 -4.43
N GLU A 212 -13.01 -4.78 -5.72
CA GLU A 212 -12.26 -5.78 -6.48
C GLU A 212 -11.41 -5.09 -7.56
N ILE A 213 -10.20 -5.60 -7.76
CA ILE A 213 -9.25 -5.13 -8.77
C ILE A 213 -9.00 -6.29 -9.72
N PRO A 214 -9.13 -6.11 -11.04
CA PRO A 214 -8.92 -7.18 -11.99
C PRO A 214 -7.46 -7.63 -12.07
N LEU A 215 -7.27 -8.86 -12.51
CA LEU A 215 -5.98 -9.35 -12.99
C LEU A 215 -5.81 -8.85 -14.43
N ASP A 216 -4.88 -7.92 -14.63
CA ASP A 216 -4.63 -7.33 -15.94
C ASP A 216 -3.13 -7.13 -16.21
N MET A 217 -2.71 -7.41 -17.45
CA MET A 217 -1.31 -7.26 -17.87
C MET A 217 -0.87 -5.80 -17.86
N THR A 218 -1.76 -4.87 -18.16
CA THR A 218 -1.46 -3.44 -18.21
C THR A 218 -1.12 -2.90 -16.83
N ILE A 219 -1.85 -3.33 -15.80
CA ILE A 219 -1.54 -2.96 -14.41
C ILE A 219 -0.12 -3.39 -14.05
N ARG A 220 0.27 -4.64 -14.39
CA ARG A 220 1.61 -5.15 -14.12
C ARG A 220 2.68 -4.41 -14.93
N GLN A 221 2.50 -4.30 -16.25
CA GLN A 221 3.47 -3.65 -17.14
C GLN A 221 3.72 -2.21 -16.74
N ASN A 222 2.67 -1.48 -16.41
CA ASN A 222 2.77 -0.10 -15.99
C ASN A 222 3.48 0.05 -14.63
N ALA A 223 3.26 -0.87 -13.71
CA ALA A 223 4.01 -0.92 -12.45
C ALA A 223 5.53 -1.15 -12.70
N ASP A 224 5.89 -2.05 -13.62
CA ASP A 224 7.28 -2.36 -13.97
C ASP A 224 7.98 -1.20 -14.71
N THR A 225 7.23 -0.34 -15.40
CA THR A 225 7.76 0.79 -16.19
C THR A 225 7.72 2.13 -15.45
N GLY A 226 7.29 2.15 -14.20
CA GLY A 226 7.24 3.38 -13.39
C GLY A 226 6.10 4.33 -13.78
N THR A 227 5.06 3.83 -14.46
CA THR A 227 3.91 4.63 -14.89
C THR A 227 2.60 3.96 -14.45
N PRO A 228 2.21 4.07 -13.18
CA PRO A 228 1.04 3.38 -12.61
C PRO A 228 -0.25 3.57 -13.42
N ILE A 229 -1.19 2.61 -13.31
CA ILE A 229 -2.40 2.59 -14.13
C ILE A 229 -3.26 3.85 -13.99
N ILE A 230 -3.33 4.43 -12.80
CA ILE A 230 -4.03 5.70 -12.54
C ILE A 230 -3.47 6.86 -13.39
N VAL A 231 -2.15 6.82 -13.67
CA VAL A 231 -1.48 7.87 -14.46
C VAL A 231 -1.56 7.57 -15.95
N SER A 232 -1.29 6.33 -16.33
CA SER A 232 -1.18 5.93 -17.75
C SER A 232 -2.53 5.88 -18.46
N THR A 233 -3.58 5.45 -17.77
CA THR A 233 -4.93 5.30 -18.33
C THR A 233 -6.00 5.70 -17.29
N PRO A 234 -6.10 7.00 -16.96
CA PRO A 234 -6.95 7.48 -15.87
C PRO A 234 -8.44 7.14 -16.04
N ASP A 235 -8.94 7.12 -17.28
CA ASP A 235 -10.34 6.83 -17.59
C ASP A 235 -10.65 5.34 -17.77
N SER A 236 -9.67 4.45 -17.51
CA SER A 236 -9.89 3.01 -17.66
C SER A 236 -10.74 2.43 -16.54
N PRO A 237 -11.46 1.32 -16.80
CA PRO A 237 -12.16 0.60 -15.73
C PRO A 237 -11.25 0.16 -14.57
N HIS A 238 -9.95 -0.06 -14.86
CA HIS A 238 -8.95 -0.42 -13.86
C HIS A 238 -8.65 0.74 -12.93
N SER A 239 -8.49 1.95 -13.48
CA SER A 239 -8.31 3.18 -12.70
C SER A 239 -9.56 3.50 -11.89
N GLN A 240 -10.75 3.32 -12.48
CA GLN A 240 -12.01 3.54 -11.79
C GLN A 240 -12.16 2.63 -10.56
N ALA A 241 -11.71 1.37 -10.62
CA ALA A 241 -11.73 0.47 -9.47
C ALA A 241 -10.92 1.03 -8.28
N TYR A 242 -9.75 1.61 -8.54
CA TYR A 242 -8.95 2.25 -7.48
C TYR A 242 -9.58 3.56 -6.97
N LEU A 243 -10.18 4.36 -7.86
CA LEU A 243 -10.88 5.60 -7.48
C LEU A 243 -12.09 5.30 -6.58
N ASP A 244 -12.88 4.29 -6.92
CA ASP A 244 -14.04 3.86 -6.10
C ASP A 244 -13.59 3.38 -4.71
N ILE A 245 -12.46 2.68 -4.62
CA ILE A 245 -11.87 2.24 -3.35
C ILE A 245 -11.39 3.46 -2.55
N ALA A 246 -10.69 4.41 -3.20
CA ALA A 246 -10.20 5.63 -2.55
C ALA A 246 -11.35 6.46 -1.96
N GLN A 247 -12.45 6.65 -2.69
CA GLN A 247 -13.64 7.36 -2.21
C GLN A 247 -14.24 6.69 -0.97
N LYS A 248 -14.35 5.36 -0.96
CA LYS A 248 -14.84 4.63 0.23
C LYS A 248 -13.91 4.80 1.42
N ILE A 249 -12.60 4.82 1.20
CA ILE A 249 -11.62 5.04 2.27
C ILE A 249 -11.76 6.45 2.83
N ILE A 250 -11.84 7.49 1.98
CA ILE A 250 -12.05 8.88 2.40
C ILE A 250 -13.30 9.00 3.28
N GLN A 251 -14.41 8.39 2.88
CA GLN A 251 -15.66 8.40 3.67
C GLN A 251 -15.51 7.74 5.05
N ARG A 252 -14.58 6.83 5.22
CA ARG A 252 -14.38 6.07 6.47
C ARG A 252 -13.40 6.72 7.42
N ILE A 253 -12.47 7.49 6.92
CA ILE A 253 -11.47 8.17 7.77
C ILE A 253 -11.89 9.60 8.15
N GLY A 254 -13.00 10.08 7.61
CA GLY A 254 -13.63 11.34 7.97
C GLY A 254 -13.16 12.49 7.14
#